data_d42dca5d697dbc8574d0cbc828eee1cb
#
_entry.id   d42dca5d697dbc8574d0cbc828eee1cb
#
_cell.length_a   1.000
_cell.length_b   1.000
_cell.length_c   1.000
_cell.angle_alpha   90.00
_cell.angle_beta   90.00
_cell.angle_gamma   90.00
#
_symmetry.space_group_name_H-M   'P 1'
#
loop_
_entity.id
_entity.type
_entity.pdbx_description
1 polymer ?
#
loop_
_entity_poly.entity_id
_entity_poly.type
_entity_poly.pdbx_seq_one_letter_code
_entity_poly.pdbx_strand_id
1 'polypeptide(L)'
;MFVNVNAYPGSRPKALGQLGELSRARVILSEFKYNKGTEIFGEAEPADYIYQVAGGAVRTHKLLSDGRRQIGAFHLAGDIFGLENGATHRFTAEAIVDTTVRLMKRCSLEHVAETDAMVALDLLNMTTSNLRHAEDHMLLLGRKTSLERVAAFLLEMDPRLTAAGVMALPMSRRDIADYLGLTLETVSRALSHLHGMGILGFLGQTQRQIVLLDRVRLAELDL
;
A
#
# COMPACT_ATOMS: atom_id res chain seq x y z
N MET A 1 -0.23 5.37 -6.53
CA MET A 1 -0.63 6.64 -5.92
C MET A 1 -2.07 6.52 -5.49
N PHE A 2 -2.35 6.31 -4.22
CA PHE A 2 -3.69 6.56 -3.74
C PHE A 2 -3.89 8.06 -3.84
N VAL A 3 -4.43 8.51 -4.96
CA VAL A 3 -4.70 9.94 -5.14
C VAL A 3 -5.64 10.34 -4.03
N ASN A 4 -5.11 11.11 -3.12
CA ASN A 4 -5.91 11.84 -2.16
C ASN A 4 -6.69 12.90 -2.95
N VAL A 5 -7.90 12.55 -3.40
CA VAL A 5 -8.78 13.44 -4.19
C VAL A 5 -9.20 14.67 -3.38
N ASN A 6 -8.82 14.75 -2.09
CA ASN A 6 -9.07 15.88 -1.22
C ASN A 6 -7.80 16.30 -0.49
N ALA A 7 -6.81 16.78 -1.23
CA ALA A 7 -5.69 17.54 -0.66
C ALA A 7 -6.15 18.95 -0.26
N TYR A 8 -7.17 19.03 0.61
CA TYR A 8 -7.39 20.23 1.41
C TYR A 8 -6.74 20.02 2.78
N PRO A 9 -5.97 20.96 3.30
CA PRO A 9 -5.30 20.82 4.58
C PRO A 9 -6.35 20.66 5.67
N GLY A 10 -6.40 19.47 6.27
CA GLY A 10 -7.22 19.21 7.47
C GLY A 10 -8.12 17.97 7.46
N SER A 11 -8.38 17.32 6.35
CA SER A 11 -9.11 16.06 6.36
C SER A 11 -8.14 14.90 6.13
N ARG A 12 -7.94 14.04 7.16
CA ARG A 12 -7.47 12.68 6.91
C ARG A 12 -8.39 12.12 5.84
N PRO A 13 -7.89 11.55 4.71
CA PRO A 13 -8.76 10.82 3.82
C PRO A 13 -9.46 9.78 4.69
N LYS A 14 -10.79 9.79 4.72
CA LYS A 14 -11.54 8.64 5.23
C LYS A 14 -10.95 7.45 4.50
N ALA A 15 -10.34 6.52 5.24
CA ALA A 15 -9.87 5.28 4.65
C ALA A 15 -11.03 4.76 3.82
N LEU A 16 -10.84 4.65 2.49
CA LEU A 16 -11.88 4.17 1.59
C LEU A 16 -12.31 2.80 2.11
N GLY A 17 -13.50 2.77 2.74
CA GLY A 17 -14.17 1.59 3.20
C GLY A 17 -13.47 0.85 4.35
N GLN A 18 -13.88 1.09 5.57
CA GLN A 18 -13.76 0.02 6.55
C GLN A 18 -14.64 -1.13 6.04
N LEU A 19 -14.16 -2.38 6.05
CA LEU A 19 -14.96 -3.55 5.64
C LEU A 19 -16.30 -3.58 6.36
N GLY A 20 -16.35 -3.15 7.63
CA GLY A 20 -17.59 -3.00 8.40
C GLY A 20 -18.52 -1.92 7.86
N GLU A 21 -18.01 -0.82 7.31
CA GLU A 21 -18.81 0.22 6.65
C GLU A 21 -19.30 -0.24 5.28
N LEU A 22 -18.44 -0.92 4.48
CA LEU A 22 -18.82 -1.53 3.22
C LEU A 22 -19.95 -2.55 3.40
N SER A 23 -19.84 -3.40 4.39
CA SER A 23 -20.87 -4.40 4.68
C SER A 23 -22.07 -3.82 5.44
N ARG A 24 -22.02 -2.53 5.85
CA ARG A 24 -23.03 -1.89 6.72
C ARG A 24 -23.43 -2.76 7.91
N ALA A 25 -22.44 -3.39 8.56
CA ALA A 25 -22.62 -4.32 9.67
C ALA A 25 -23.49 -5.55 9.36
N ARG A 26 -23.73 -5.88 8.09
CA ARG A 26 -24.52 -7.07 7.69
C ARG A 26 -23.68 -8.34 7.54
N VAL A 27 -22.34 -8.24 7.69
CA VAL A 27 -21.42 -9.36 7.48
C VAL A 27 -20.55 -9.56 8.71
N ILE A 28 -20.31 -10.83 9.04
CA ILE A 28 -19.42 -11.21 10.15
C ILE A 28 -17.97 -10.96 9.71
N LEU A 29 -17.25 -10.17 10.51
CA LEU A 29 -15.82 -9.94 10.40
C LEU A 29 -15.09 -10.83 11.40
N SER A 30 -14.06 -11.53 10.94
CA SER A 30 -13.13 -12.26 11.80
C SER A 30 -11.80 -11.50 11.84
N GLU A 31 -11.16 -11.45 13.01
CA GLU A 31 -9.89 -10.75 13.19
C GLU A 31 -8.77 -11.75 13.51
N PHE A 32 -7.65 -11.63 12.80
CA PHE A 32 -6.49 -12.50 12.93
C PHE A 32 -5.22 -11.67 13.09
N LYS A 33 -4.29 -12.20 13.89
CA LYS A 33 -2.97 -11.60 14.08
C LYS A 33 -1.92 -12.43 13.35
N TYR A 34 -1.07 -11.75 12.61
CA TYR A 34 0.05 -12.32 11.87
C TYR A 34 1.35 -11.72 12.37
N ASN A 35 2.30 -12.55 12.72
CA ASN A 35 3.64 -12.10 13.05
C ASN A 35 4.34 -11.59 11.77
N LYS A 36 5.30 -10.69 11.96
CA LYS A 36 6.16 -10.24 10.86
C LYS A 36 6.72 -11.42 10.05
N GLY A 37 6.62 -11.34 8.73
CA GLY A 37 7.11 -12.36 7.79
C GLY A 37 6.17 -13.53 7.59
N THR A 38 4.95 -13.50 8.19
CA THR A 38 3.95 -14.55 8.01
C THR A 38 3.12 -14.28 6.76
N GLU A 39 2.92 -15.29 5.94
CA GLU A 39 2.02 -15.30 4.80
C GLU A 39 0.56 -15.26 5.29
N ILE A 40 -0.25 -14.44 4.65
CA ILE A 40 -1.69 -14.29 4.91
C ILE A 40 -2.47 -15.16 3.92
N PHE A 41 -2.05 -15.16 2.67
CA PHE A 41 -2.45 -16.07 1.60
C PHE A 41 -1.37 -16.15 0.53
N GLY A 42 -1.29 -17.29 -0.15
CA GLY A 42 -0.34 -17.56 -1.23
C GLY A 42 -0.91 -17.28 -2.63
N GLU A 43 -0.02 -17.05 -3.61
CA GLU A 43 -0.39 -17.05 -5.02
C GLU A 43 -1.04 -18.38 -5.41
N ALA A 44 -2.09 -18.36 -6.23
CA ALA A 44 -2.91 -19.48 -6.67
C ALA A 44 -3.78 -20.14 -5.59
N GLU A 45 -3.77 -19.70 -4.34
CA GLU A 45 -4.73 -20.13 -3.33
C GLU A 45 -6.14 -19.62 -3.61
N PRO A 46 -7.21 -20.29 -3.11
CA PRO A 46 -8.59 -19.85 -3.28
C PRO A 46 -8.82 -18.43 -2.73
N ALA A 47 -9.42 -17.56 -3.54
CA ALA A 47 -9.72 -16.17 -3.18
C ALA A 47 -11.12 -16.04 -2.55
N ASP A 48 -11.34 -16.77 -1.45
CA ASP A 48 -12.64 -16.84 -0.76
C ASP A 48 -12.89 -15.66 0.18
N TYR A 49 -11.84 -14.92 0.51
CA TYR A 49 -11.89 -13.84 1.51
C TYR A 49 -11.39 -12.52 0.95
N ILE A 50 -11.91 -11.45 1.54
CA ILE A 50 -11.46 -10.07 1.39
C ILE A 50 -10.89 -9.63 2.73
N TYR A 51 -9.83 -8.88 2.71
CA TYR A 51 -9.01 -8.56 3.86
C TYR A 51 -8.92 -7.04 4.07
N GLN A 52 -8.88 -6.61 5.33
CA GLN A 52 -8.57 -5.24 5.72
C GLN A 52 -7.45 -5.23 6.75
N VAL A 53 -6.45 -4.38 6.58
CA VAL A 53 -5.43 -4.14 7.59
C VAL A 53 -6.06 -3.34 8.72
N ALA A 54 -6.25 -3.95 9.90
CA ALA A 54 -6.73 -3.26 11.10
C ALA A 54 -5.60 -2.53 11.82
N GLY A 55 -4.38 -3.05 11.72
CA GLY A 55 -3.16 -2.44 12.23
C GLY A 55 -1.93 -3.18 11.69
N GLY A 56 -0.81 -2.49 11.58
CA GLY A 56 0.39 -3.03 10.96
C GLY A 56 0.49 -2.70 9.46
N ALA A 57 1.13 -3.57 8.67
CA ALA A 57 1.31 -3.39 7.24
C ALA A 57 1.55 -4.73 6.52
N VAL A 58 1.00 -4.84 5.31
CA VAL A 58 1.08 -6.02 4.44
C VAL A 58 1.71 -5.61 3.11
N ARG A 59 2.45 -6.50 2.47
CA ARG A 59 2.85 -6.39 1.06
C ARG A 59 2.17 -7.48 0.26
N THR A 60 1.76 -7.16 -0.96
CA THR A 60 1.41 -8.15 -1.98
C THR A 60 2.54 -8.23 -3.00
N HIS A 61 3.00 -9.44 -3.30
CA HIS A 61 4.15 -9.64 -4.16
C HIS A 61 4.00 -10.88 -5.03
N LYS A 62 4.81 -10.94 -6.08
CA LYS A 62 4.96 -12.09 -6.96
C LYS A 62 6.43 -12.45 -7.09
N LEU A 63 6.72 -13.74 -7.07
CA LEU A 63 8.04 -14.26 -7.41
C LEU A 63 8.11 -14.47 -8.92
N LEU A 64 9.13 -13.91 -9.54
CA LEU A 64 9.41 -14.11 -10.95
C LEU A 64 10.15 -15.44 -11.15
N SER A 65 10.15 -15.96 -12.38
CA SER A 65 10.79 -17.24 -12.72
C SER A 65 12.31 -17.29 -12.45
N ASP A 66 12.97 -16.14 -12.37
CA ASP A 66 14.37 -15.99 -12.03
C ASP A 66 14.65 -15.81 -10.52
N GLY A 67 13.62 -15.92 -9.69
CA GLY A 67 13.70 -15.78 -8.23
C GLY A 67 13.66 -14.34 -7.72
N ARG A 68 13.61 -13.33 -8.59
CA ARG A 68 13.37 -11.95 -8.17
C ARG A 68 11.94 -11.79 -7.67
N ARG A 69 11.77 -10.94 -6.66
CA ARG A 69 10.46 -10.58 -6.13
C ARG A 69 10.04 -9.22 -6.67
N GLN A 70 8.82 -9.13 -7.19
CA GLN A 70 8.17 -7.87 -7.50
C GLN A 70 7.07 -7.62 -6.49
N ILE A 71 7.14 -6.52 -5.76
CA ILE A 71 6.04 -6.07 -4.90
C ILE A 71 5.08 -5.26 -5.77
N GLY A 72 3.80 -5.62 -5.72
CA GLY A 72 2.74 -4.93 -6.45
C GLY A 72 2.13 -3.80 -5.63
N ALA A 73 1.99 -3.99 -4.30
CA ALA A 73 1.43 -2.96 -3.43
C ALA A 73 1.87 -3.14 -1.96
N PHE A 74 1.82 -2.02 -1.22
CA PHE A 74 1.84 -1.98 0.24
C PHE A 74 0.46 -1.60 0.76
N HIS A 75 -0.07 -2.44 1.65
CA HIS A 75 -1.35 -2.21 2.32
C HIS A 75 -1.07 -1.79 3.76
N LEU A 76 -1.56 -0.61 4.12
CA LEU A 76 -1.40 0.01 5.44
C LEU A 76 -2.72 -0.04 6.22
N ALA A 77 -2.70 0.36 7.48
CA ALA A 77 -3.91 0.37 8.32
C ALA A 77 -5.07 1.10 7.64
N GLY A 78 -6.20 0.43 7.51
CA GLY A 78 -7.40 0.87 6.80
C GLY A 78 -7.53 0.34 5.37
N ASP A 79 -6.44 -0.10 4.73
CA ASP A 79 -6.49 -0.59 3.35
C ASP A 79 -7.18 -1.95 3.25
N ILE A 80 -7.90 -2.14 2.15
CA ILE A 80 -8.55 -3.39 1.77
C ILE A 80 -7.76 -4.04 0.64
N PHE A 81 -7.58 -5.36 0.71
CA PHE A 81 -6.85 -6.15 -0.27
C PHE A 81 -7.47 -7.54 -0.45
N GLY A 82 -6.98 -8.29 -1.43
CA GLY A 82 -7.52 -9.61 -1.76
C GLY A 82 -8.79 -9.57 -2.60
N LEU A 83 -9.10 -8.42 -3.22
CA LEU A 83 -10.18 -8.31 -4.21
C LEU A 83 -9.71 -8.91 -5.53
N GLU A 84 -10.24 -10.06 -5.87
CA GLU A 84 -9.94 -10.76 -7.11
C GLU A 84 -11.22 -10.90 -7.95
N ASN A 85 -11.08 -10.86 -9.29
CA ASN A 85 -12.19 -11.21 -10.18
C ASN A 85 -12.19 -12.69 -10.58
N GLY A 86 -11.18 -13.44 -10.12
CA GLY A 86 -11.00 -14.86 -10.34
C GLY A 86 -11.24 -15.71 -9.10
N ALA A 87 -11.08 -17.03 -9.25
CA ALA A 87 -11.24 -17.99 -8.15
C ALA A 87 -10.00 -18.07 -7.22
N THR A 88 -8.85 -17.56 -7.65
CA THR A 88 -7.59 -17.67 -6.93
C THR A 88 -6.88 -16.32 -6.83
N HIS A 89 -6.03 -16.19 -5.79
CA HIS A 89 -5.18 -15.03 -5.62
C HIS A 89 -4.08 -14.95 -6.68
N ARG A 90 -3.85 -13.75 -7.22
CA ARG A 90 -2.81 -13.49 -8.23
C ARG A 90 -1.46 -13.15 -7.63
N PHE A 91 -1.41 -12.80 -6.35
CA PHE A 91 -0.23 -12.41 -5.58
C PHE A 91 -0.22 -13.14 -4.25
N THR A 92 0.97 -13.31 -3.67
CA THR A 92 1.13 -13.68 -2.26
C THR A 92 1.02 -12.42 -1.40
N ALA A 93 0.27 -12.48 -0.29
CA ALA A 93 0.19 -11.44 0.72
C ALA A 93 0.94 -11.83 1.98
N GLU A 94 1.80 -10.96 2.49
CA GLU A 94 2.67 -11.20 3.64
C GLU A 94 2.72 -10.00 4.58
N ALA A 95 2.67 -10.27 5.89
CA ALA A 95 2.82 -9.26 6.94
C ALA A 95 4.27 -8.77 7.02
N ILE A 96 4.54 -7.47 6.84
CA ILE A 96 5.89 -6.91 6.88
C ILE A 96 6.31 -6.42 8.28
N VAL A 97 5.35 -6.27 9.17
CA VAL A 97 5.47 -6.05 10.61
C VAL A 97 4.39 -6.90 11.30
N ASP A 98 4.37 -6.97 12.62
CA ASP A 98 3.25 -7.59 13.34
C ASP A 98 1.96 -6.88 12.95
N THR A 99 1.02 -7.64 12.41
CA THR A 99 -0.14 -7.10 11.68
C THR A 99 -1.42 -7.76 12.16
N THR A 100 -2.44 -6.97 12.33
CA THR A 100 -3.81 -7.44 12.58
C THR A 100 -4.65 -7.22 11.33
N VAL A 101 -5.31 -8.27 10.86
CA VAL A 101 -6.13 -8.25 9.64
C VAL A 101 -7.55 -8.68 9.98
N ARG A 102 -8.53 -7.93 9.49
CA ARG A 102 -9.93 -8.35 9.47
C ARG A 102 -10.25 -8.96 8.12
N LEU A 103 -11.01 -10.02 8.13
CA LEU A 103 -11.43 -10.67 6.89
C LEU A 103 -12.94 -10.97 6.91
N MET A 104 -13.51 -10.97 5.71
CA MET A 104 -14.88 -11.42 5.47
C MET A 104 -14.91 -12.34 4.25
N LYS A 105 -15.94 -13.20 4.18
CA LYS A 105 -16.17 -14.01 2.97
C LYS A 105 -16.53 -13.12 1.80
N ARG A 106 -15.89 -13.35 0.64
CA ARG A 106 -16.13 -12.62 -0.59
C ARG A 106 -17.60 -12.73 -1.04
N CYS A 107 -18.15 -13.95 -1.01
CA CYS A 107 -19.56 -14.19 -1.38
C CYS A 107 -20.54 -13.40 -0.50
N SER A 108 -20.20 -13.12 0.76
CA SER A 108 -21.06 -12.31 1.63
C SER A 108 -21.08 -10.84 1.21
N LEU A 109 -19.93 -10.28 0.78
CA LEU A 109 -19.88 -8.92 0.27
C LEU A 109 -20.58 -8.80 -1.09
N GLU A 110 -20.38 -9.79 -1.98
CA GLU A 110 -21.07 -9.87 -3.28
C GLU A 110 -22.60 -9.87 -3.09
N HIS A 111 -23.11 -10.68 -2.16
CA HIS A 111 -24.54 -10.74 -1.87
C HIS A 111 -25.09 -9.40 -1.30
N VAL A 112 -24.32 -8.70 -0.47
CA VAL A 112 -24.74 -7.36 0.01
C VAL A 112 -24.73 -6.37 -1.15
N ALA A 113 -23.73 -6.41 -2.04
CA ALA A 113 -23.64 -5.53 -3.20
C ALA A 113 -24.78 -5.73 -4.21
N GLU A 114 -25.33 -6.95 -4.34
CA GLU A 114 -26.50 -7.23 -5.19
C GLU A 114 -27.78 -6.51 -4.69
N THR A 115 -27.88 -6.26 -3.38
CA THR A 115 -29.08 -5.72 -2.74
C THR A 115 -28.92 -4.28 -2.27
N ASP A 116 -27.70 -3.76 -2.19
CA ASP A 116 -27.40 -2.41 -1.72
C ASP A 116 -26.55 -1.66 -2.75
N ALA A 117 -27.19 -0.78 -3.50
CA ALA A 117 -26.56 0.00 -4.56
C ALA A 117 -25.39 0.89 -4.07
N MET A 118 -25.44 1.31 -2.78
CA MET A 118 -24.34 2.11 -2.21
C MET A 118 -23.10 1.26 -1.97
N VAL A 119 -23.26 0.01 -1.53
CA VAL A 119 -22.16 -0.95 -1.39
C VAL A 119 -21.54 -1.28 -2.76
N ALA A 120 -22.39 -1.48 -3.77
CA ALA A 120 -21.91 -1.70 -5.13
C ALA A 120 -21.12 -0.50 -5.67
N LEU A 121 -21.59 0.74 -5.41
CA LEU A 121 -20.89 1.97 -5.78
C LEU A 121 -19.55 2.11 -5.05
N ASP A 122 -19.50 1.80 -3.76
CA ASP A 122 -18.26 1.86 -2.97
C ASP A 122 -17.23 0.83 -3.48
N LEU A 123 -17.66 -0.38 -3.84
CA LEU A 123 -16.80 -1.39 -4.48
C LEU A 123 -16.28 -0.91 -5.84
N LEU A 124 -17.13 -0.30 -6.66
CA LEU A 124 -16.72 0.27 -7.94
C LEU A 124 -15.69 1.37 -7.75
N ASN A 125 -15.92 2.31 -6.82
CA ASN A 125 -14.99 3.39 -6.51
C ASN A 125 -13.63 2.85 -6.02
N MET A 126 -13.66 1.83 -5.16
CA MET A 126 -12.45 1.17 -4.67
C MET A 126 -11.69 0.49 -5.80
N THR A 127 -12.38 -0.25 -6.67
CA THR A 127 -11.78 -0.94 -7.82
C THR A 127 -11.17 0.07 -8.80
N THR A 128 -11.87 1.15 -9.10
CA THR A 128 -11.37 2.23 -9.97
C THR A 128 -10.15 2.93 -9.36
N SER A 129 -10.14 3.12 -8.03
CA SER A 129 -8.98 3.68 -7.32
C SER A 129 -7.77 2.75 -7.38
N ASN A 130 -7.99 1.44 -7.21
CA ASN A 130 -6.92 0.45 -7.34
C ASN A 130 -6.37 0.37 -8.76
N LEU A 131 -7.24 0.46 -9.78
CA LEU A 131 -6.82 0.52 -11.18
C LEU A 131 -5.95 1.74 -11.44
N ARG A 132 -6.37 2.92 -11.01
CA ARG A 132 -5.57 4.15 -11.13
C ARG A 132 -4.21 4.02 -10.47
N HIS A 133 -4.16 3.46 -9.26
CA HIS A 133 -2.89 3.20 -8.57
C HIS A 133 -1.98 2.28 -9.40
N ALA A 134 -2.53 1.22 -10.00
CA ALA A 134 -1.76 0.31 -10.84
C ALA A 134 -1.24 0.99 -12.11
N GLU A 135 -2.03 1.87 -12.74
CA GLU A 135 -1.64 2.65 -13.91
C GLU A 135 -0.51 3.64 -13.57
N ASP A 136 -0.66 4.39 -12.46
CA ASP A 136 0.36 5.33 -11.96
C ASP A 136 1.68 4.59 -11.65
N HIS A 137 1.59 3.41 -11.01
CA HIS A 137 2.75 2.58 -10.73
C HIS A 137 3.42 2.04 -12.00
N MET A 138 2.64 1.66 -13.01
CA MET A 138 3.17 1.25 -14.32
C MET A 138 3.94 2.39 -15.00
N LEU A 139 3.40 3.61 -14.98
CA LEU A 139 4.07 4.80 -15.52
C LEU A 139 5.36 5.10 -14.76
N LEU A 140 5.32 4.99 -13.44
CA LEU A 140 6.50 5.16 -12.58
C LEU A 140 7.61 4.17 -12.97
N LEU A 141 7.29 2.89 -13.13
CA LEU A 141 8.27 1.86 -13.51
C LEU A 141 8.79 2.01 -14.95
N GLY A 142 7.97 2.56 -15.85
CA GLY A 142 8.29 2.62 -17.28
C GLY A 142 9.17 3.80 -17.68
N ARG A 143 9.06 4.96 -17.06
CA ARG A 143 9.64 6.21 -17.57
C ARG A 143 10.51 6.98 -16.57
N LYS A 144 10.30 6.82 -15.28
CA LYS A 144 11.01 7.61 -14.26
C LYS A 144 12.40 7.05 -13.96
N THR A 145 13.34 7.96 -13.71
CA THR A 145 14.67 7.64 -13.19
C THR A 145 14.59 7.07 -11.78
N SER A 146 15.66 6.50 -11.27
CA SER A 146 15.69 5.94 -9.92
C SER A 146 15.44 6.98 -8.82
N LEU A 147 15.91 8.21 -9.01
CA LEU A 147 15.68 9.29 -8.06
C LEU A 147 14.21 9.73 -8.05
N GLU A 148 13.61 9.92 -9.22
CA GLU A 148 12.20 10.24 -9.40
C GLU A 148 11.29 9.15 -8.82
N ARG A 149 11.62 7.86 -9.03
CA ARG A 149 10.86 6.75 -8.43
C ARG A 149 10.87 6.79 -6.91
N VAL A 150 12.02 7.08 -6.30
CA VAL A 150 12.13 7.19 -4.83
C VAL A 150 11.40 8.44 -4.34
N ALA A 151 11.46 9.56 -5.06
CA ALA A 151 10.72 10.77 -4.72
C ALA A 151 9.19 10.52 -4.77
N ALA A 152 8.69 9.91 -5.84
CA ALA A 152 7.29 9.53 -5.99
C ALA A 152 6.82 8.60 -4.86
N PHE A 153 7.62 7.60 -4.51
CA PHE A 153 7.33 6.69 -3.39
C PHE A 153 7.20 7.45 -2.06
N LEU A 154 8.11 8.37 -1.77
CA LEU A 154 8.06 9.16 -0.53
C LEU A 154 6.83 10.07 -0.50
N LEU A 155 6.45 10.69 -1.63
CA LEU A 155 5.25 11.49 -1.76
C LEU A 155 3.97 10.66 -1.59
N GLU A 156 3.96 9.43 -2.08
CA GLU A 156 2.87 8.48 -1.88
C GLU A 156 2.71 8.10 -0.40
N MET A 157 3.82 7.84 0.29
CA MET A 157 3.82 7.38 1.68
C MET A 157 3.59 8.52 2.69
N ASP A 158 3.95 9.77 2.36
CA ASP A 158 3.85 10.91 3.27
C ASP A 158 2.44 11.09 3.88
N PRO A 159 1.35 11.22 3.11
CA PRO A 159 0.01 11.39 3.66
C PRO A 159 -0.50 10.16 4.43
N ARG A 160 0.09 9.00 4.19
CA ARG A 160 -0.36 7.72 4.73
C ARG A 160 0.35 7.33 6.04
N LEU A 161 1.63 7.73 6.19
CA LEU A 161 2.51 7.28 7.27
C LEU A 161 3.02 8.40 8.17
N THR A 162 2.92 9.67 7.74
CA THR A 162 3.45 10.77 8.53
C THR A 162 2.54 11.09 9.71
N ALA A 163 3.10 10.97 10.90
CA ALA A 163 2.48 11.39 12.15
C ALA A 163 3.46 12.29 12.92
N ALA A 164 2.98 13.43 13.42
CA ALA A 164 3.79 14.43 14.11
C ALA A 164 5.04 14.87 13.32
N GLY A 165 4.92 14.93 11.97
CA GLY A 165 6.02 15.33 11.09
C GLY A 165 7.05 14.25 10.77
N VAL A 166 6.87 13.04 11.29
CA VAL A 166 7.78 11.90 11.06
C VAL A 166 7.06 10.80 10.28
N MET A 167 7.61 10.41 9.16
CA MET A 167 7.18 9.27 8.36
C MET A 167 7.92 8.01 8.82
N ALA A 168 7.21 7.07 9.45
CA ALA A 168 7.77 5.80 9.90
C ALA A 168 7.48 4.70 8.87
N LEU A 169 8.49 4.29 8.11
CA LEU A 169 8.38 3.29 7.07
C LEU A 169 8.35 1.87 7.66
N PRO A 170 7.23 1.10 7.54
CA PRO A 170 7.19 -0.29 8.01
C PRO A 170 8.00 -1.22 7.10
N MET A 171 8.13 -0.88 5.80
CA MET A 171 8.87 -1.65 4.82
C MET A 171 10.38 -1.40 4.90
N SER A 172 11.16 -2.40 4.51
CA SER A 172 12.62 -2.30 4.38
C SER A 172 13.02 -1.61 3.07
N ARG A 173 14.28 -1.16 2.98
CA ARG A 173 14.82 -0.63 1.72
C ARG A 173 14.84 -1.67 0.59
N ARG A 174 14.96 -2.95 0.92
CA ARG A 174 14.81 -4.04 -0.05
C ARG A 174 13.36 -4.13 -0.56
N ASP A 175 12.37 -4.01 0.32
CA ASP A 175 10.97 -3.98 -0.12
C ASP A 175 10.69 -2.77 -1.00
N ILE A 176 11.25 -1.60 -0.68
CA ILE A 176 11.13 -0.40 -1.53
C ILE A 176 11.80 -0.66 -2.90
N ALA A 177 12.96 -1.32 -2.92
CA ALA A 177 13.63 -1.67 -4.16
C ALA A 177 12.80 -2.65 -5.00
N ASP A 178 12.27 -3.70 -4.39
CA ASP A 178 11.41 -4.68 -5.06
C ASP A 178 10.07 -4.06 -5.54
N TYR A 179 9.58 -3.00 -4.88
CA TYR A 179 8.40 -2.24 -5.32
C TYR A 179 8.71 -1.32 -6.51
N LEU A 180 9.87 -0.64 -6.47
CA LEU A 180 10.26 0.35 -7.48
C LEU A 180 11.01 -0.24 -8.68
N GLY A 181 11.24 -1.56 -8.72
CA GLY A 181 12.04 -2.21 -9.76
C GLY A 181 13.50 -1.73 -9.75
N LEU A 182 14.06 -1.52 -8.57
CA LEU A 182 15.42 -1.03 -8.35
C LEU A 182 16.25 -2.03 -7.53
N THR A 183 17.56 -1.77 -7.39
CA THR A 183 18.37 -2.48 -6.41
C THR A 183 18.36 -1.78 -5.04
N LEU A 184 18.63 -2.53 -3.98
CA LEU A 184 18.78 -1.99 -2.62
C LEU A 184 19.80 -0.85 -2.57
N GLU A 185 20.91 -0.99 -3.28
CA GLU A 185 21.98 0.00 -3.37
C GLU A 185 21.50 1.28 -4.04
N THR A 186 20.72 1.16 -5.10
CA THR A 186 20.14 2.30 -5.84
C THR A 186 19.18 3.08 -4.96
N VAL A 187 18.26 2.41 -4.24
CA VAL A 187 17.35 3.05 -3.28
C VAL A 187 18.15 3.76 -2.18
N SER A 188 19.18 3.10 -1.64
CA SER A 188 20.02 3.68 -0.59
C SER A 188 20.77 4.92 -1.06
N ARG A 189 21.31 4.92 -2.30
CA ARG A 189 21.97 6.09 -2.91
C ARG A 189 21.00 7.23 -3.16
N ALA A 190 19.80 6.94 -3.68
CA ALA A 190 18.77 7.96 -3.91
C ALA A 190 18.33 8.64 -2.62
N LEU A 191 18.07 7.87 -1.55
CA LEU A 191 17.74 8.42 -0.23
C LEU A 191 18.89 9.26 0.36
N SER A 192 20.14 8.81 0.22
CA SER A 192 21.31 9.58 0.65
C SER A 192 21.48 10.87 -0.17
N HIS A 193 21.19 10.83 -1.46
CA HIS A 193 21.24 12.01 -2.33
C HIS A 193 20.18 13.06 -1.90
N LEU A 194 18.91 12.62 -1.70
CA LEU A 194 17.83 13.49 -1.19
C LEU A 194 18.19 14.11 0.18
N HIS A 195 18.83 13.33 1.05
CA HIS A 195 19.33 13.83 2.32
C HIS A 195 20.43 14.89 2.12
N GLY A 196 21.41 14.65 1.25
CA GLY A 196 22.48 15.59 0.91
C GLY A 196 21.95 16.89 0.29
N MET A 197 20.82 16.85 -0.42
CA MET A 197 20.12 18.02 -0.95
C MET A 197 19.31 18.79 0.11
N GLY A 198 19.22 18.29 1.35
CA GLY A 198 18.41 18.88 2.41
C GLY A 198 16.89 18.70 2.23
N ILE A 199 16.45 17.78 1.36
CA ILE A 199 15.02 17.51 1.07
C ILE A 199 14.41 16.65 2.18
N LEU A 200 15.19 15.71 2.73
CA LEU A 200 14.76 14.86 3.84
C LEU A 200 15.83 14.75 4.92
N GLY A 201 15.40 14.38 6.12
CA GLY A 201 16.26 14.01 7.24
C GLY A 201 15.93 12.62 7.75
N PHE A 202 16.94 11.93 8.36
CA PHE A 202 16.72 10.65 9.00
C PHE A 202 16.69 10.82 10.51
N LEU A 203 15.81 10.07 11.20
CA LEU A 203 15.79 9.96 12.65
C LEU A 203 16.14 8.52 13.06
N GLY A 204 16.93 8.42 14.14
CA GLY A 204 17.37 7.13 14.68
C GLY A 204 18.39 6.40 13.79
N GLN A 205 18.89 5.27 14.31
CA GLN A 205 19.96 4.50 13.65
C GLN A 205 19.48 3.68 12.45
N THR A 206 18.21 3.27 12.43
CA THR A 206 17.67 2.39 11.41
C THR A 206 17.35 3.12 10.09
N GLN A 207 17.35 4.46 10.11
CA GLN A 207 16.98 5.30 8.96
C GLN A 207 15.61 4.95 8.33
N ARG A 208 14.70 4.34 9.10
CA ARG A 208 13.31 4.06 8.69
C ARG A 208 12.36 5.20 9.05
N GLN A 209 12.81 6.10 9.92
CA GLN A 209 12.07 7.30 10.29
C GLN A 209 12.64 8.46 9.47
N ILE A 210 11.79 9.04 8.64
CA ILE A 210 12.12 10.09 7.69
C ILE A 210 11.33 11.34 8.04
N VAL A 211 12.00 12.48 8.04
CA VAL A 211 11.35 13.80 8.08
C VAL A 211 11.50 14.42 6.69
N LEU A 212 10.40 14.76 6.05
CA LEU A 212 10.43 15.53 4.80
C LEU A 212 10.58 17.01 5.15
N LEU A 213 11.76 17.54 4.81
CA LEU A 213 12.14 18.93 5.12
C LEU A 213 11.63 19.90 4.03
N ASP A 214 11.62 19.46 2.77
CA ASP A 214 11.18 20.26 1.63
C ASP A 214 10.31 19.43 0.68
N ARG A 215 9.00 19.47 0.92
CA ARG A 215 8.01 18.74 0.11
C ARG A 215 7.85 19.33 -1.30
N VAL A 216 8.10 20.63 -1.45
CA VAL A 216 7.96 21.31 -2.75
C VAL A 216 9.06 20.81 -3.69
N ARG A 217 10.31 20.86 -3.25
CA ARG A 217 11.44 20.34 -4.03
C ARG A 217 11.35 18.83 -4.26
N LEU A 218 10.78 18.07 -3.31
CA LEU A 218 10.55 16.63 -3.53
C LEU A 218 9.52 16.41 -4.66
N ALA A 219 8.46 17.22 -4.71
CA ALA A 219 7.44 17.14 -5.76
C ALA A 219 7.97 17.58 -7.13
N GLU A 220 8.89 18.55 -7.19
CA GLU A 220 9.56 18.96 -8.43
C GLU A 220 10.43 17.84 -9.04
N LEU A 221 10.92 16.92 -8.23
CA LEU A 221 11.65 15.74 -8.70
C LEU A 221 10.74 14.64 -9.24
N ASP A 222 9.43 14.73 -9.00
CA ASP A 222 8.44 13.75 -9.46
C ASP A 222 7.84 14.11 -10.84
N LEU A 223 8.15 15.30 -11.36
CA LEU A 223 7.69 15.80 -12.65
C LEU A 223 8.50 15.17 -13.79
#